data_f327eee1d9b1142a47306e53716a4c8e
#
_entry.id   f327eee1d9b1142a47306e53716a4c8e
#
_cell.length_a   1.000
_cell.length_b   1.000
_cell.length_c   1.000
_cell.angle_alpha   90.00
_cell.angle_beta   90.00
_cell.angle_gamma   90.00
#
_symmetry.space_group_name_H-M   'P 1'
#
loop_
_entity.id
_entity.type
_entity.pdbx_description
1 polymer ?
#
loop_
_entity_poly.entity_id
_entity_poly.type
_entity_poly.pdbx_seq_one_letter_code
_entity_poly.pdbx_strand_id
1 'polypeptide(L)'
;RQCCSGADGRAVYFRLTTKQVDENLMDEALARLGEETLRRQVLAGGYRIVDWRTAAPSLPRSRLVHLASAGALIPDAIAAAAQLSEQGIPANVLNLTSAQLLYEAWREGGGSARQDDSPFAWLIPPDERHAPIITVLDGASHALAWLGGIYGMRTYPLGVDAFGQSGARADLYRHYGIDAASIVDAARRALIRSGIAL
;
A
#
# COMPACT_ATOMS: atom_id res chain seq x y z
N ARG A 1 -16.28 -18.72 -5.50
CA ARG A 1 -16.77 -20.12 -5.59
C ARG A 1 -16.09 -21.11 -4.62
N GLN A 2 -15.05 -20.72 -3.89
CA GLN A 2 -14.39 -21.60 -2.89
C GLN A 2 -15.01 -21.50 -1.48
N CYS A 3 -15.84 -20.49 -1.22
CA CYS A 3 -16.58 -20.41 0.03
C CYS A 3 -17.73 -21.39 0.02
N CYS A 4 -17.84 -22.24 1.02
CA CYS A 4 -18.96 -23.14 1.28
C CYS A 4 -19.10 -24.36 0.35
N SER A 5 -18.16 -24.69 -0.52
CA SER A 5 -18.25 -25.86 -1.38
C SER A 5 -17.14 -26.87 -1.11
N GLY A 6 -17.37 -27.81 -0.20
CA GLY A 6 -16.50 -28.94 0.08
C GLY A 6 -15.88 -28.95 1.49
N ALA A 7 -15.18 -30.03 1.84
CA ALA A 7 -14.55 -30.23 3.14
C ALA A 7 -13.46 -29.19 3.48
N ASP A 8 -12.93 -28.49 2.46
CA ASP A 8 -11.87 -27.47 2.58
C ASP A 8 -12.39 -26.03 2.40
N GLY A 9 -13.72 -25.83 2.48
CA GLY A 9 -14.34 -24.51 2.37
C GLY A 9 -13.86 -23.57 3.48
N ARG A 10 -13.37 -22.34 3.11
CA ARG A 10 -12.97 -21.29 4.04
C ARG A 10 -14.05 -20.24 4.18
N ALA A 11 -14.22 -19.70 5.38
CA ALA A 11 -15.02 -18.49 5.58
C ALA A 11 -14.28 -17.29 4.97
N VAL A 12 -15.00 -16.40 4.30
CA VAL A 12 -14.46 -15.17 3.73
C VAL A 12 -15.14 -13.98 4.38
N TYR A 13 -14.32 -13.06 4.90
CA TYR A 13 -14.77 -11.77 5.40
C TYR A 13 -14.44 -10.69 4.39
N PHE A 14 -15.46 -9.99 3.89
CA PHE A 14 -15.31 -8.84 3.01
C PHE A 14 -15.48 -7.54 3.80
N ARG A 15 -14.42 -6.75 3.89
CA ARG A 15 -14.52 -5.37 4.38
C ARG A 15 -14.72 -4.44 3.20
N LEU A 16 -15.96 -4.00 3.02
CA LEU A 16 -16.32 -3.07 1.95
C LEU A 16 -16.34 -1.64 2.49
N THR A 17 -15.84 -0.69 1.72
CA THR A 17 -15.98 0.72 2.02
C THR A 17 -17.32 1.26 1.53
N THR A 18 -17.91 2.18 2.30
CA THR A 18 -19.08 2.98 1.86
C THR A 18 -18.67 4.22 1.06
N LYS A 19 -17.38 4.58 1.05
CA LYS A 19 -16.84 5.62 0.17
C LYS A 19 -16.88 5.10 -1.26
N GLN A 20 -17.48 5.86 -2.15
CA GLN A 20 -17.34 5.60 -3.59
C GLN A 20 -15.88 5.81 -3.98
N VAL A 21 -15.29 4.80 -4.62
CA VAL A 21 -13.96 4.84 -5.19
C VAL A 21 -14.12 4.77 -6.69
N ASP A 22 -13.46 5.65 -7.43
CA ASP A 22 -13.48 5.65 -8.88
C ASP A 22 -12.77 4.39 -9.41
N GLU A 23 -13.49 3.57 -10.18
CA GLU A 23 -12.94 2.35 -10.75
C GLU A 23 -11.84 2.63 -11.78
N ASN A 24 -11.86 3.79 -12.45
CA ASN A 24 -10.83 4.20 -13.41
C ASN A 24 -9.44 4.35 -12.78
N LEU A 25 -9.33 4.46 -11.46
CA LEU A 25 -8.03 4.45 -10.77
C LEU A 25 -7.21 3.18 -11.03
N MET A 26 -7.85 2.11 -11.48
CA MET A 26 -7.19 0.84 -11.80
C MET A 26 -6.68 0.77 -13.27
N ASP A 27 -7.13 1.67 -14.14
CA ASP A 27 -6.89 1.59 -15.59
C ASP A 27 -5.40 1.59 -15.95
N GLU A 28 -4.60 2.42 -15.27
CA GLU A 28 -3.14 2.45 -15.48
C GLU A 28 -2.48 1.12 -15.10
N ALA A 29 -2.88 0.54 -13.97
CA ALA A 29 -2.38 -0.77 -13.54
C ALA A 29 -2.84 -1.87 -14.51
N LEU A 30 -4.08 -1.80 -15.01
CA LEU A 30 -4.61 -2.74 -15.99
C LEU A 30 -3.85 -2.66 -17.32
N ALA A 31 -3.61 -1.45 -17.82
CA ALA A 31 -2.83 -1.22 -19.05
C ALA A 31 -1.39 -1.73 -18.92
N ARG A 32 -0.75 -1.54 -17.77
CA ARG A 32 0.64 -1.95 -17.50
C ARG A 32 0.79 -3.45 -17.28
N LEU A 33 -0.12 -4.09 -16.56
CA LEU A 33 0.00 -5.48 -16.13
C LEU A 33 -0.73 -6.47 -17.04
N GLY A 34 -1.78 -6.01 -17.72
CA GLY A 34 -2.75 -6.86 -18.39
C GLY A 34 -3.73 -7.53 -17.41
N GLU A 35 -4.89 -7.91 -17.92
CA GLU A 35 -6.00 -8.42 -17.11
C GLU A 35 -5.63 -9.67 -16.29
N GLU A 36 -4.99 -10.64 -16.92
CA GLU A 36 -4.63 -11.91 -16.26
C GLU A 36 -3.66 -11.71 -15.11
N THR A 37 -2.60 -10.91 -15.33
CA THR A 37 -1.60 -10.62 -14.29
C THR A 37 -2.21 -9.82 -13.17
N LEU A 38 -2.98 -8.77 -13.48
CA LEU A 38 -3.65 -7.96 -12.47
C LEU A 38 -4.61 -8.81 -11.63
N ARG A 39 -5.43 -9.65 -12.27
CA ARG A 39 -6.34 -10.56 -11.58
C ARG A 39 -5.60 -11.50 -10.62
N ARG A 40 -4.49 -12.09 -11.08
CA ARG A 40 -3.66 -12.97 -10.23
C ARG A 40 -3.13 -12.23 -9.02
N GLN A 41 -2.60 -11.01 -9.19
CA GLN A 41 -2.07 -10.19 -8.11
C GLN A 41 -3.15 -9.75 -7.13
N VAL A 42 -4.33 -9.35 -7.61
CA VAL A 42 -5.50 -9.01 -6.77
C VAL A 42 -5.89 -10.20 -5.89
N LEU A 43 -5.95 -11.40 -6.46
CA LEU A 43 -6.31 -12.62 -5.73
C LEU A 43 -5.22 -13.09 -4.75
N ALA A 44 -3.96 -12.72 -5.00
CA ALA A 44 -2.84 -13.01 -4.11
C ALA A 44 -2.71 -12.01 -2.95
N GLY A 45 -3.53 -10.96 -2.92
CA GLY A 45 -3.62 -10.02 -1.79
C GLY A 45 -3.12 -8.61 -2.03
N GLY A 46 -2.54 -8.29 -3.22
CA GLY A 46 -2.14 -6.92 -3.51
C GLY A 46 -1.38 -6.74 -4.81
N TYR A 47 -1.45 -5.53 -5.35
CA TYR A 47 -0.75 -5.12 -6.57
C TYR A 47 -0.31 -3.66 -6.47
N ARG A 48 0.59 -3.25 -7.36
CA ARG A 48 0.95 -1.84 -7.51
C ARG A 48 -0.08 -1.13 -8.35
N ILE A 49 -0.83 -0.20 -7.75
CA ILE A 49 -1.76 0.65 -8.48
C ILE A 49 -1.01 1.81 -9.14
N VAL A 50 0.03 2.36 -8.47
CA VAL A 50 0.99 3.29 -9.08
C VAL A 50 2.38 2.66 -9.00
N ASP A 51 3.08 2.62 -10.13
CA ASP A 51 4.48 2.21 -10.22
C ASP A 51 5.33 3.42 -10.60
N TRP A 52 6.28 3.81 -9.76
CA TRP A 52 7.14 4.95 -9.99
C TRP A 52 7.91 4.88 -11.32
N ARG A 53 8.24 3.67 -11.79
CA ARG A 53 8.96 3.46 -13.06
C ARG A 53 8.16 3.93 -14.26
N THR A 54 6.83 3.91 -14.16
CA THR A 54 5.92 4.41 -15.18
C THR A 54 5.51 5.86 -14.90
N ALA A 55 5.15 6.15 -13.64
CA ALA A 55 4.60 7.45 -13.26
C ALA A 55 5.66 8.57 -13.20
N ALA A 56 6.90 8.25 -12.82
CA ALA A 56 7.96 9.23 -12.59
C ALA A 56 9.37 8.69 -12.93
N PRO A 57 9.60 8.17 -14.15
CA PRO A 57 10.82 7.42 -14.50
C PRO A 57 12.11 8.25 -14.45
N SER A 58 12.01 9.58 -14.52
CA SER A 58 13.15 10.50 -14.48
C SER A 58 13.61 10.83 -13.05
N LEU A 59 12.82 10.47 -12.04
CA LEU A 59 13.14 10.80 -10.65
C LEU A 59 14.17 9.83 -10.04
N PRO A 60 14.98 10.29 -9.08
CA PRO A 60 16.05 9.48 -8.51
C PRO A 60 15.49 8.38 -7.58
N ARG A 61 15.79 7.12 -7.88
CA ARG A 61 15.40 5.96 -7.06
C ARG A 61 15.87 6.07 -5.60
N SER A 62 16.94 6.79 -5.33
CA SER A 62 17.44 6.99 -3.97
C SER A 62 16.44 7.68 -3.04
N ARG A 63 15.45 8.39 -3.61
CA ARG A 63 14.36 9.06 -2.89
C ARG A 63 13.04 8.27 -2.91
N LEU A 64 13.07 7.03 -3.40
CA LEU A 64 11.86 6.21 -3.50
C LEU A 64 11.20 5.99 -2.13
N VAL A 65 9.86 6.03 -2.12
CA VAL A 65 9.03 5.62 -1.00
C VAL A 65 7.94 4.65 -1.46
N HIS A 66 7.48 3.78 -0.57
CA HIS A 66 6.30 2.96 -0.79
C HIS A 66 5.14 3.48 0.06
N LEU A 67 3.99 3.69 -0.56
CA LEU A 67 2.73 4.02 0.11
C LEU A 67 1.84 2.78 0.05
N ALA A 68 1.63 2.11 1.17
CA ALA A 68 0.80 0.91 1.24
C ALA A 68 -0.55 1.23 1.88
N SER A 69 -1.63 0.94 1.18
CA SER A 69 -2.98 1.25 1.63
C SER A 69 -3.99 0.21 1.17
N ALA A 70 -5.19 0.29 1.72
CA ALA A 70 -6.33 -0.55 1.37
C ALA A 70 -7.64 0.26 1.36
N GLY A 71 -8.53 -0.07 0.44
CA GLY A 71 -9.91 0.42 0.41
C GLY A 71 -10.03 1.93 0.27
N ALA A 72 -10.69 2.58 1.24
CA ALA A 72 -11.13 3.97 1.17
C ALA A 72 -10.00 5.00 1.02
N LEU A 73 -8.78 4.68 1.44
CA LEU A 73 -7.62 5.58 1.39
C LEU A 73 -6.73 5.43 0.15
N ILE A 74 -7.06 4.54 -0.76
CA ILE A 74 -6.33 4.40 -2.04
C ILE A 74 -6.31 5.72 -2.84
N PRO A 75 -7.42 6.46 -3.00
CA PRO A 75 -7.39 7.76 -3.69
C PRO A 75 -6.46 8.77 -3.01
N ASP A 76 -6.43 8.81 -1.67
CA ASP A 76 -5.56 9.70 -0.90
C ASP A 76 -4.08 9.31 -1.07
N ALA A 77 -3.77 8.03 -1.11
CA ALA A 77 -2.41 7.54 -1.37
C ALA A 77 -1.95 7.87 -2.82
N ILE A 78 -2.83 7.75 -3.82
CA ILE A 78 -2.53 8.14 -5.21
C ILE A 78 -2.29 9.64 -5.30
N ALA A 79 -3.14 10.46 -4.67
CA ALA A 79 -2.96 11.91 -4.62
C ALA A 79 -1.63 12.30 -3.93
N ALA A 80 -1.27 11.61 -2.86
CA ALA A 80 0.01 11.81 -2.18
C ALA A 80 1.20 11.44 -3.09
N ALA A 81 1.11 10.34 -3.84
CA ALA A 81 2.16 9.95 -4.78
C ALA A 81 2.38 10.99 -5.89
N ALA A 82 1.29 11.58 -6.42
CA ALA A 82 1.37 12.68 -7.39
C ALA A 82 2.07 13.92 -6.79
N GLN A 83 1.65 14.35 -5.59
CA GLN A 83 2.28 15.48 -4.90
C GLN A 83 3.76 15.24 -4.57
N LEU A 84 4.14 14.01 -4.19
CA LEU A 84 5.53 13.63 -3.96
C LEU A 84 6.34 13.70 -5.26
N SER A 85 5.78 13.23 -6.37
CA SER A 85 6.41 13.30 -7.69
C SER A 85 6.73 14.74 -8.11
N GLU A 86 5.80 15.68 -7.89
CA GLU A 86 6.02 17.12 -8.12
C GLU A 86 7.17 17.69 -7.27
N GLN A 87 7.45 17.08 -6.11
CA GLN A 87 8.54 17.43 -5.21
C GLN A 87 9.85 16.67 -5.49
N GLY A 88 9.93 15.90 -6.58
CA GLY A 88 11.10 15.12 -6.95
C GLY A 88 11.29 13.82 -6.13
N ILE A 89 10.23 13.32 -5.53
CA ILE A 89 10.21 12.10 -4.72
C ILE A 89 9.37 11.04 -5.44
N PRO A 90 9.98 10.00 -6.03
CA PRO A 90 9.23 8.92 -6.66
C PRO A 90 8.49 8.09 -5.60
N ALA A 91 7.27 7.69 -5.90
CA ALA A 91 6.46 6.89 -4.99
C ALA A 91 5.75 5.74 -5.69
N ASN A 92 5.77 4.56 -5.09
CA ASN A 92 4.86 3.48 -5.43
C ASN A 92 3.61 3.55 -4.56
N VAL A 93 2.45 3.21 -5.11
CA VAL A 93 1.24 2.96 -4.32
C VAL A 93 0.91 1.47 -4.41
N LEU A 94 0.95 0.81 -3.26
CA LEU A 94 0.63 -0.62 -3.10
C LEU A 94 -0.83 -0.72 -2.64
N ASN A 95 -1.70 -1.21 -3.52
CA ASN A 95 -3.09 -1.50 -3.17
C ASN A 95 -3.18 -2.91 -2.57
N LEU A 96 -3.47 -2.98 -1.28
CA LEU A 96 -3.61 -4.23 -0.54
C LEU A 96 -5.06 -4.69 -0.58
N THR A 97 -5.34 -5.67 -1.42
CA THR A 97 -6.69 -6.24 -1.58
C THR A 97 -7.03 -7.24 -0.47
N SER A 98 -6.00 -7.86 0.12
CA SER A 98 -6.14 -8.71 1.30
C SER A 98 -4.84 -8.71 2.13
N ALA A 99 -4.83 -7.91 3.19
CA ALA A 99 -3.73 -7.90 4.14
C ALA A 99 -3.54 -9.26 4.83
N GLN A 100 -4.64 -10.02 5.02
CA GLN A 100 -4.59 -11.35 5.63
C GLN A 100 -3.84 -12.34 4.73
N LEU A 101 -4.17 -12.44 3.43
CA LEU A 101 -3.48 -13.35 2.52
C LEU A 101 -1.99 -13.03 2.41
N LEU A 102 -1.64 -11.74 2.39
CA LEU A 102 -0.24 -11.31 2.41
C LEU A 102 0.45 -11.71 3.70
N TYR A 103 -0.21 -11.52 4.85
CA TYR A 103 0.36 -11.91 6.14
C TYR A 103 0.55 -13.43 6.26
N GLU A 104 -0.40 -14.22 5.77
CA GLU A 104 -0.29 -15.68 5.71
C GLU A 104 0.88 -16.10 4.82
N ALA A 105 1.00 -15.53 3.62
CA ALA A 105 2.12 -15.80 2.71
C ALA A 105 3.49 -15.47 3.33
N TRP A 106 3.58 -14.38 4.10
CA TRP A 106 4.79 -14.03 4.84
C TRP A 106 5.12 -15.05 5.94
N ARG A 107 4.12 -15.46 6.71
CA ARG A 107 4.30 -16.46 7.78
C ARG A 107 4.70 -17.83 7.24
N GLU A 108 4.05 -18.30 6.17
CA GLU A 108 4.32 -19.58 5.54
C GLU A 108 5.71 -19.62 4.90
N GLY A 109 6.19 -18.49 4.37
CA GLY A 109 7.56 -18.33 3.87
C GLY A 109 8.63 -18.28 4.98
N GLY A 110 8.30 -18.58 6.24
CA GLY A 110 9.24 -18.55 7.36
C GLY A 110 9.74 -17.15 7.72
N GLY A 111 8.95 -16.12 7.42
CA GLY A 111 9.35 -14.72 7.59
C GLY A 111 10.37 -14.24 6.55
N SER A 112 10.66 -15.07 5.54
CA SER A 112 11.60 -14.78 4.46
C SER A 112 10.86 -14.78 3.12
N ALA A 113 10.68 -13.63 2.51
CA ALA A 113 10.08 -13.49 1.19
C ALA A 113 11.07 -13.82 0.05
N ARG A 114 11.81 -14.93 0.17
CA ARG A 114 12.87 -15.31 -0.76
C ARG A 114 12.39 -16.05 -2.01
N GLN A 115 11.10 -16.40 -2.11
CA GLN A 115 10.57 -17.10 -3.27
C GLN A 115 10.14 -16.09 -4.33
N ASP A 116 10.61 -16.27 -5.57
CA ASP A 116 10.28 -15.42 -6.72
C ASP A 116 8.78 -15.40 -7.04
N ASP A 117 8.02 -16.42 -6.60
CA ASP A 117 6.56 -16.51 -6.73
C ASP A 117 5.78 -15.85 -5.57
N SER A 118 6.47 -15.29 -4.59
CA SER A 118 5.81 -14.60 -3.46
C SER A 118 5.17 -13.29 -3.93
N PRO A 119 3.97 -12.92 -3.41
CA PRO A 119 3.34 -11.62 -3.70
C PRO A 119 4.27 -10.43 -3.43
N PHE A 120 5.23 -10.58 -2.55
CA PHE A 120 6.19 -9.52 -2.24
C PHE A 120 7.23 -9.29 -3.33
N ALA A 121 7.47 -10.25 -4.23
CA ALA A 121 8.40 -10.10 -5.34
C ALA A 121 7.96 -9.00 -6.32
N TRP A 122 6.65 -8.89 -6.59
CA TRP A 122 6.13 -7.82 -7.44
C TRP A 122 5.70 -6.57 -6.67
N LEU A 123 5.32 -6.69 -5.39
CA LEU A 123 5.01 -5.54 -4.56
C LEU A 123 6.26 -4.73 -4.21
N ILE A 124 7.35 -5.39 -3.81
CA ILE A 124 8.59 -4.78 -3.34
C ILE A 124 9.79 -5.56 -3.91
N PRO A 125 10.18 -5.32 -5.17
CA PRO A 125 11.31 -6.00 -5.79
C PRO A 125 12.63 -5.72 -5.06
N PRO A 126 13.63 -6.58 -5.23
CA PRO A 126 14.90 -6.50 -4.49
C PRO A 126 15.59 -5.15 -4.52
N ASP A 127 15.55 -4.49 -5.66
CA ASP A 127 16.21 -3.20 -5.88
C ASP A 127 15.48 -2.00 -5.23
N GLU A 128 14.27 -2.22 -4.66
CA GLU A 128 13.47 -1.19 -3.99
C GLU A 128 13.35 -1.40 -2.47
N ARG A 129 13.91 -2.47 -1.92
CA ARG A 129 13.80 -2.83 -0.49
C ARG A 129 14.50 -1.85 0.46
N HIS A 130 15.31 -0.93 -0.07
CA HIS A 130 15.95 0.14 0.70
C HIS A 130 14.98 1.29 1.03
N ALA A 131 13.91 1.42 0.27
CA ALA A 131 12.95 2.51 0.41
C ALA A 131 12.08 2.34 1.67
N PRO A 132 11.76 3.42 2.40
CA PRO A 132 10.84 3.34 3.52
C PRO A 132 9.42 3.06 3.03
N ILE A 133 8.62 2.43 3.90
CA ILE A 133 7.21 2.16 3.63
C ILE A 133 6.32 2.96 4.59
N ILE A 134 5.41 3.73 4.03
CA ILE A 134 4.36 4.44 4.73
C ILE A 134 3.09 3.61 4.56
N THR A 135 2.55 3.09 5.65
CA THR A 135 1.27 2.39 5.61
C THR A 135 0.16 3.32 6.07
N VAL A 136 -0.97 3.31 5.40
CA VAL A 136 -2.11 4.17 5.76
C VAL A 136 -3.42 3.38 5.67
N LEU A 137 -4.22 3.48 6.73
CA LEU A 137 -5.48 2.76 6.85
C LEU A 137 -6.51 3.59 7.64
N ASP A 138 -7.77 3.50 7.26
CA ASP A 138 -8.91 4.03 8.02
C ASP A 138 -9.30 3.09 9.19
N GLY A 139 -8.31 2.60 9.89
CA GLY A 139 -8.36 1.70 11.04
C GLY A 139 -7.07 1.82 11.82
N ALA A 140 -6.84 0.90 12.77
CA ALA A 140 -5.68 0.94 13.64
C ALA A 140 -4.36 0.91 12.85
N SER A 141 -3.44 1.84 13.14
CA SER A 141 -2.19 2.03 12.38
C SER A 141 -1.33 0.77 12.33
N HIS A 142 -1.33 0.00 13.42
CA HIS A 142 -0.53 -1.22 13.53
C HIS A 142 -0.97 -2.35 12.59
N ALA A 143 -2.19 -2.30 12.03
CA ALA A 143 -2.74 -3.38 11.22
C ALA A 143 -1.93 -3.68 9.95
N LEU A 144 -1.19 -2.70 9.43
CA LEU A 144 -0.31 -2.86 8.27
C LEU A 144 1.18 -2.66 8.61
N ALA A 145 1.53 -2.35 9.86
CA ALA A 145 2.92 -2.04 10.26
C ALA A 145 3.89 -3.23 10.05
N TRP A 146 3.39 -4.46 10.05
CA TRP A 146 4.17 -5.67 9.83
C TRP A 146 4.83 -5.76 8.45
N LEU A 147 4.30 -5.02 7.44
CA LEU A 147 4.83 -5.02 6.07
C LEU A 147 6.31 -4.67 6.01
N GLY A 148 6.79 -3.76 6.85
CA GLY A 148 8.21 -3.43 6.92
C GLY A 148 9.08 -4.58 7.42
N GLY A 149 8.52 -5.47 8.24
CA GLY A 149 9.23 -6.64 8.77
C GLY A 149 9.61 -7.67 7.70
N ILE A 150 8.94 -7.67 6.54
CA ILE A 150 9.18 -8.62 5.45
C ILE A 150 10.62 -8.56 4.96
N TYR A 151 11.16 -7.34 4.81
CA TYR A 151 12.54 -7.09 4.34
C TYR A 151 13.35 -6.19 5.28
N GLY A 152 12.89 -5.97 6.51
CA GLY A 152 13.54 -5.07 7.46
C GLY A 152 13.47 -3.59 7.04
N MET A 153 12.43 -3.22 6.33
CA MET A 153 12.22 -1.85 5.86
C MET A 153 11.73 -0.95 6.99
N ARG A 154 12.15 0.31 6.97
CA ARG A 154 11.62 1.31 7.92
C ARG A 154 10.15 1.58 7.61
N THR A 155 9.29 1.38 8.61
CA THR A 155 7.84 1.53 8.48
C THR A 155 7.35 2.74 9.26
N TYR A 156 6.45 3.50 8.63
CA TYR A 156 5.79 4.68 9.21
C TYR A 156 4.27 4.47 9.09
N PRO A 157 3.64 3.91 10.12
CA PRO A 157 2.22 3.61 10.08
C PRO A 157 1.38 4.85 10.39
N LEU A 158 0.38 5.09 9.54
CA LEU A 158 -0.67 6.07 9.73
C LEU A 158 -2.01 5.34 9.88
N GLY A 159 -2.84 5.81 10.80
CA GLY A 159 -4.13 5.18 11.06
C GLY A 159 -4.93 5.89 12.13
N VAL A 160 -6.05 5.30 12.53
CA VAL A 160 -6.95 5.80 13.55
C VAL A 160 -6.71 4.99 14.83
N ASP A 161 -5.91 5.54 15.73
CA ASP A 161 -5.55 4.90 17.01
C ASP A 161 -6.29 5.49 18.21
N ALA A 162 -7.26 6.38 17.98
CA ALA A 162 -8.11 6.98 18.98
C ALA A 162 -9.58 6.61 18.73
N PHE A 163 -10.43 6.85 19.72
CA PHE A 163 -11.86 6.63 19.58
C PHE A 163 -12.42 7.48 18.43
N GLY A 164 -13.26 6.86 17.58
CA GLY A 164 -13.83 7.51 16.41
C GLY A 164 -14.72 8.70 16.77
N GLN A 165 -14.69 9.71 15.92
CA GLN A 165 -15.51 10.91 16.04
C GLN A 165 -16.50 11.00 14.87
N SER A 166 -17.55 11.81 15.04
CA SER A 166 -18.48 12.16 13.97
C SER A 166 -18.03 13.46 13.32
N GLY A 167 -18.07 13.53 11.97
CA GLY A 167 -17.69 14.72 11.24
C GLY A 167 -17.67 14.48 9.74
N ALA A 168 -17.38 15.54 8.98
CA ALA A 168 -17.16 15.37 7.56
C ALA A 168 -15.87 14.56 7.32
N ARG A 169 -15.90 13.64 6.35
CA ARG A 169 -14.78 12.73 6.09
C ARG A 169 -13.43 13.43 5.89
N ALA A 170 -13.40 14.53 5.15
CA ALA A 170 -12.17 15.29 4.91
C ALA A 170 -11.58 15.86 6.21
N ASP A 171 -12.43 16.33 7.12
CA ASP A 171 -12.00 16.85 8.42
C ASP A 171 -11.50 15.72 9.32
N LEU A 172 -12.18 14.56 9.31
CA LEU A 172 -11.74 13.38 10.06
C LEU A 172 -10.40 12.86 9.54
N TYR A 173 -10.20 12.77 8.22
CA TYR A 173 -8.94 12.31 7.65
C TYR A 173 -7.78 13.25 8.02
N ARG A 174 -8.02 14.56 7.99
CA ARG A 174 -7.04 15.57 8.45
C ARG A 174 -6.79 15.44 9.96
N HIS A 175 -7.83 15.31 10.76
CA HIS A 175 -7.73 15.16 12.22
C HIS A 175 -6.89 13.94 12.62
N TYR A 176 -7.08 12.81 11.95
CA TYR A 176 -6.35 11.57 12.22
C TYR A 176 -5.00 11.49 11.46
N GLY A 177 -4.66 12.47 10.64
CA GLY A 177 -3.41 12.50 9.90
C GLY A 177 -3.30 11.38 8.85
N ILE A 178 -4.40 11.05 8.17
CA ILE A 178 -4.49 10.00 7.16
C ILE A 178 -4.91 10.52 5.78
N ASP A 179 -4.99 11.83 5.60
CA ASP A 179 -5.22 12.48 4.32
C ASP A 179 -3.94 12.52 3.44
N ALA A 180 -4.08 12.91 2.19
CA ALA A 180 -2.95 12.97 1.25
C ALA A 180 -1.79 13.83 1.74
N ALA A 181 -2.07 15.00 2.35
CA ALA A 181 -1.04 15.90 2.87
C ALA A 181 -0.25 15.26 4.02
N SER A 182 -0.93 14.58 4.92
CA SER A 182 -0.30 13.85 6.04
C SER A 182 0.57 12.69 5.54
N ILE A 183 0.15 11.99 4.48
CA ILE A 183 0.92 10.93 3.84
C ILE A 183 2.21 11.52 3.23
N VAL A 184 2.12 12.66 2.53
CA VAL A 184 3.29 13.37 1.97
C VAL A 184 4.27 13.76 3.07
N ASP A 185 3.78 14.34 4.16
CA ASP A 185 4.61 14.72 5.31
C ASP A 185 5.29 13.53 5.97
N ALA A 186 4.57 12.40 6.10
CA ALA A 186 5.15 11.17 6.65
C ALA A 186 6.27 10.64 5.74
N ALA A 187 6.06 10.63 4.42
CA ALA A 187 7.05 10.20 3.43
C ALA A 187 8.31 11.06 3.49
N ARG A 188 8.17 12.38 3.55
CA ARG A 188 9.31 13.32 3.68
C ARG A 188 10.09 13.08 4.97
N ARG A 189 9.38 12.96 6.11
CA ARG A 189 10.03 12.64 7.39
C ARG A 189 10.76 11.30 7.35
N ALA A 190 10.20 10.31 6.67
CA ALA A 190 10.81 9.00 6.50
C ALA A 190 12.15 9.08 5.75
N LEU A 191 12.22 9.85 4.66
CA LEU A 191 13.44 10.07 3.89
C LEU A 191 14.50 10.82 4.70
N ILE A 192 14.14 11.93 5.35
CA ILE A 192 15.05 12.70 6.20
C ILE A 192 15.66 11.81 7.30
N ARG A 193 14.84 11.02 7.99
CA ARG A 193 15.30 10.07 9.01
C ARG A 193 16.17 8.94 8.45
N SER A 194 16.11 8.70 7.14
CA SER A 194 16.99 7.79 6.42
C SER A 194 18.28 8.45 5.94
N GLY A 195 18.52 9.73 6.27
CA GLY A 195 19.69 10.48 5.85
C GLY A 195 19.62 10.98 4.40
N ILE A 196 18.44 10.99 3.79
CA ILE A 196 18.24 11.44 2.41
C ILE A 196 17.84 12.92 2.45
N ALA A 197 18.64 13.78 1.80
CA ALA A 197 18.30 15.19 1.59
C ALA A 197 17.17 15.32 0.55
N LEU A 198 16.20 16.18 0.85
CA LEU A 198 15.06 16.48 -0.03
C LEU A 198 15.33 17.69 -0.92
#